data_0e14c4c554b9e19aced9fa35fbef641a
#
_entry.id   0e14c4c554b9e19aced9fa35fbef641a
#
_cell.length_a   1.000
_cell.length_b   1.000
_cell.length_c   1.000
_cell.angle_alpha   90.00
_cell.angle_beta   90.00
_cell.angle_gamma   90.00
#
_symmetry.space_group_name_H-M   'P 1'
#
loop_
_entity.id
_entity.type
_entity.pdbx_description
1 polymer ?
#
loop_
_entity_poly.entity_id
_entity_poly.type
_entity_poly.pdbx_seq_one_letter_code
_entity_poly.pdbx_strand_id
1 'polypeptide(L)'
;MTVKKKPPTVLSDLLRRAVFDQYGEEGLKRGVPMVNDYIPAYHYHGDPMLTYKNFFGTSSPYADLLDVLKHPPLLYKMSDGNKAVRKKQPPIRHPLALTLHEIYFGGVKKMKIHRLVFVNEEQSRTEVKEKILSVPIKPGIRPNTEIVFPEEGDQNPAHIPADIIFITEDRPHEVFTREGDDLVMIANITLEEALLGTTVTVKTIDHRTIRVPLTDVVSPAYEKVVEGEGMPILEQYPDKGNLIIRFNIEFPSYLPKSSKEMLKKGFHLAKIGGTSNQHEVINKLVLADKILRVDPDERLPPFDY
;
A
#
# COMPACT_ATOMS: atom_id res chain seq x y z
N MET A 1 -5.89 -2.00 18.14
CA MET A 1 -5.40 -0.86 18.94
C MET A 1 -6.02 -0.93 20.33
N THR A 2 -5.26 -1.38 21.30
CA THR A 2 -5.71 -1.44 22.71
C THR A 2 -5.54 -0.04 23.30
N VAL A 3 -6.63 0.66 23.51
CA VAL A 3 -6.65 1.93 24.24
C VAL A 3 -6.19 1.65 25.67
N LYS A 4 -4.95 2.02 26.00
CA LYS A 4 -4.46 2.01 27.39
C LYS A 4 -5.31 2.99 28.17
N LYS A 5 -6.26 2.48 28.96
CA LYS A 5 -6.99 3.29 29.94
C LYS A 5 -5.97 3.91 30.89
N LYS A 6 -5.84 5.24 30.87
CA LYS A 6 -5.09 5.98 31.88
C LYS A 6 -5.73 5.69 33.24
N PRO A 7 -4.95 5.38 34.28
CA PRO A 7 -5.53 5.18 35.61
C PRO A 7 -6.23 6.48 36.05
N PRO A 8 -7.52 6.40 36.43
CA PRO A 8 -8.29 7.58 36.78
C PRO A 8 -7.78 8.16 38.10
N THR A 9 -7.45 9.44 38.10
CA THR A 9 -7.38 10.21 39.36
C THR A 9 -8.79 10.39 39.89
N VAL A 10 -8.95 10.58 41.21
CA VAL A 10 -10.26 10.72 41.85
C VAL A 10 -11.18 11.73 41.16
N LEU A 11 -10.63 12.85 40.70
CA LEU A 11 -11.38 13.93 40.04
C LEU A 11 -11.74 13.67 38.57
N SER A 12 -11.02 12.75 37.90
CA SER A 12 -11.29 12.37 36.49
C SER A 12 -12.27 11.19 36.38
N ASP A 13 -12.55 10.52 37.45
CA ASP A 13 -13.55 9.45 37.53
C ASP A 13 -14.85 10.01 38.09
N LEU A 14 -15.92 10.04 37.32
CA LEU A 14 -17.20 10.61 37.67
C LEU A 14 -17.81 10.00 38.97
N LEU A 15 -17.63 8.69 39.15
CA LEU A 15 -18.14 7.99 40.34
C LEU A 15 -17.34 8.38 41.58
N ARG A 16 -16.03 8.39 41.52
CA ARG A 16 -15.16 8.77 42.63
C ARG A 16 -15.29 10.24 42.99
N ARG A 17 -15.46 11.08 41.97
CA ARG A 17 -15.76 12.50 42.17
C ARG A 17 -17.08 12.69 42.90
N ALA A 18 -18.13 11.99 42.49
CA ALA A 18 -19.43 12.07 43.17
C ALA A 18 -19.35 11.59 44.63
N VAL A 19 -18.58 10.53 44.92
CA VAL A 19 -18.31 10.07 46.29
C VAL A 19 -17.57 11.14 47.10
N PHE A 20 -16.57 11.79 46.50
CA PHE A 20 -15.85 12.87 47.18
C PHE A 20 -16.74 14.07 47.46
N ASP A 21 -17.57 14.47 46.49
CA ASP A 21 -18.44 15.62 46.60
C ASP A 21 -19.55 15.40 47.66
N GLN A 22 -19.99 14.15 47.84
CA GLN A 22 -21.05 13.81 48.82
C GLN A 22 -20.55 13.40 50.21
N TYR A 23 -19.48 12.61 50.25
CA TYR A 23 -19.01 11.97 51.48
C TYR A 23 -17.58 12.40 51.88
N GLY A 24 -16.98 13.30 51.11
CA GLY A 24 -15.63 13.80 51.37
C GLY A 24 -14.53 12.73 51.26
N GLU A 25 -13.40 13.04 51.88
CA GLU A 25 -12.22 12.17 51.88
C GLU A 25 -12.45 10.84 52.61
N GLU A 26 -13.30 10.82 53.64
CA GLU A 26 -13.62 9.61 54.39
C GLU A 26 -14.41 8.60 53.55
N GLY A 27 -15.34 9.06 52.71
CA GLY A 27 -16.08 8.22 51.78
C GLY A 27 -15.16 7.52 50.77
N LEU A 28 -14.15 8.23 50.29
CA LEU A 28 -13.15 7.64 49.41
C LEU A 28 -12.27 6.61 50.10
N LYS A 29 -11.88 6.84 51.36
CA LYS A 29 -11.02 5.93 52.12
C LYS A 29 -11.71 4.64 52.54
N ARG A 30 -13.00 4.70 52.84
CA ARG A 30 -13.78 3.55 53.34
C ARG A 30 -14.55 2.83 52.24
N GLY A 31 -14.79 3.48 51.12
CA GLY A 31 -15.75 3.03 50.10
C GLY A 31 -17.18 3.33 50.53
N VAL A 32 -18.11 3.33 49.59
CA VAL A 32 -19.53 3.70 49.81
C VAL A 32 -20.44 2.63 49.22
N PRO A 33 -21.44 2.13 50.00
CA PRO A 33 -22.44 1.22 49.46
C PRO A 33 -23.39 1.95 48.51
N MET A 34 -23.70 1.34 47.38
CA MET A 34 -24.76 1.71 46.44
C MET A 34 -25.95 0.76 46.56
N VAL A 35 -27.08 1.12 45.95
CA VAL A 35 -28.34 0.35 46.06
C VAL A 35 -28.18 -1.12 45.61
N ASN A 36 -27.29 -1.39 44.62
CA ASN A 36 -27.06 -2.74 44.11
C ASN A 36 -25.55 -3.08 43.96
N ASP A 37 -24.64 -2.25 44.45
CA ASP A 37 -23.21 -2.41 44.28
C ASP A 37 -22.42 -1.71 45.39
N TYR A 38 -21.11 -1.92 45.43
CA TYR A 38 -20.22 -1.30 46.40
C TYR A 38 -19.06 -0.61 45.68
N ILE A 39 -18.89 0.70 45.92
CA ILE A 39 -17.72 1.42 45.40
C ILE A 39 -16.56 1.15 46.36
N PRO A 40 -15.50 0.46 45.89
CA PRO A 40 -14.37 0.12 46.74
C PRO A 40 -13.57 1.35 47.17
N ALA A 41 -12.93 1.23 48.35
CA ALA A 41 -12.05 2.26 48.87
C ALA A 41 -10.94 2.62 47.88
N TYR A 42 -10.64 3.89 47.73
CA TYR A 42 -9.55 4.37 46.91
C TYR A 42 -8.27 4.45 47.73
N HIS A 43 -7.24 3.72 47.30
CA HIS A 43 -5.91 3.81 47.88
C HIS A 43 -5.00 4.62 46.93
N TYR A 44 -4.47 5.70 47.48
CA TYR A 44 -3.45 6.47 46.73
C TYR A 44 -2.14 5.70 46.72
N HIS A 45 -1.53 5.55 45.54
CA HIS A 45 -0.30 4.78 45.38
C HIS A 45 0.96 5.43 45.97
N GLY A 46 0.84 6.61 46.59
CA GLY A 46 1.94 7.29 47.30
C GLY A 46 2.95 8.06 46.45
N ASP A 47 2.85 7.99 45.12
CA ASP A 47 3.76 8.68 44.20
C ASP A 47 3.07 9.84 43.45
N PRO A 48 3.34 11.11 43.83
CA PRO A 48 2.80 12.27 43.14
C PRO A 48 3.24 12.39 41.68
N MET A 49 4.48 11.95 41.38
CA MET A 49 5.03 12.04 40.01
C MET A 49 4.35 11.04 39.08
N LEU A 50 3.97 9.88 39.58
CA LEU A 50 3.16 8.92 38.80
C LEU A 50 1.79 9.50 38.46
N THR A 51 1.15 10.17 39.42
CA THR A 51 -0.12 10.89 39.18
C THR A 51 0.04 11.97 38.14
N TYR A 52 1.09 12.80 38.26
CA TYR A 52 1.42 13.85 37.31
C TYR A 52 1.63 13.27 35.90
N LYS A 53 2.45 12.24 35.76
CA LYS A 53 2.72 11.54 34.49
C LYS A 53 1.45 10.97 33.86
N ASN A 54 0.57 10.40 34.66
CA ASN A 54 -0.69 9.80 34.20
C ASN A 54 -1.67 10.86 33.69
N PHE A 55 -1.66 12.06 34.31
CA PHE A 55 -2.56 13.15 33.94
C PHE A 55 -2.04 13.95 32.74
N PHE A 56 -0.79 14.42 32.79
CA PHE A 56 -0.19 15.28 31.77
C PHE A 56 0.51 14.50 30.65
N GLY A 57 0.76 13.21 30.82
CA GLY A 57 1.48 12.38 29.84
C GLY A 57 2.99 12.57 29.83
N THR A 58 3.54 13.43 30.69
CA THR A 58 4.96 13.75 30.81
C THR A 58 5.46 13.51 32.22
N SER A 59 6.76 13.20 32.35
CA SER A 59 7.39 12.96 33.67
C SER A 59 7.93 14.23 34.33
N SER A 60 7.86 15.37 33.65
CA SER A 60 8.39 16.64 34.12
C SER A 60 7.42 17.78 33.82
N PRO A 61 7.15 18.70 34.78
CA PRO A 61 6.42 19.94 34.53
C PRO A 61 7.11 20.86 33.50
N TYR A 62 8.38 20.61 33.25
CA TYR A 62 9.22 21.39 32.31
C TYR A 62 9.45 20.66 30.97
N ALA A 63 8.66 19.61 30.66
CA ALA A 63 8.84 18.84 29.43
C ALA A 63 8.76 19.70 28.17
N ASP A 64 7.78 20.61 28.12
CA ASP A 64 7.64 21.56 27.00
C ASP A 64 8.81 22.54 26.92
N LEU A 65 9.34 22.97 28.07
CA LEU A 65 10.52 23.85 28.11
C LEU A 65 11.78 23.11 27.66
N LEU A 66 11.94 21.86 28.04
CA LEU A 66 13.06 21.00 27.62
C LEU A 66 12.98 20.70 26.11
N ASP A 67 11.79 20.56 25.56
CA ASP A 67 11.58 20.38 24.12
C ASP A 67 11.94 21.67 23.35
N VAL A 68 11.53 22.84 23.86
CA VAL A 68 11.90 24.16 23.31
C VAL A 68 13.43 24.40 23.40
N LEU A 69 14.09 23.90 24.44
CA LEU A 69 15.55 24.02 24.56
C LEU A 69 16.31 23.09 23.60
N LYS A 70 15.78 21.88 23.35
CA LYS A 70 16.34 20.96 22.37
C LYS A 70 16.08 21.41 20.92
N HIS A 71 14.94 22.02 20.69
CA HIS A 71 14.48 22.48 19.38
C HIS A 71 14.10 23.97 19.51
N PRO A 72 15.08 24.88 19.58
CA PRO A 72 14.79 26.30 19.77
C PRO A 72 13.88 26.79 18.64
N PRO A 73 12.74 27.43 18.97
CA PRO A 73 11.83 27.93 17.96
C PRO A 73 12.53 28.99 17.10
N LEU A 74 12.36 28.86 15.78
CA LEU A 74 12.85 29.87 14.85
C LEU A 74 12.06 31.17 15.08
N LEU A 75 12.72 32.16 15.66
CA LEU A 75 12.15 33.47 15.92
C LEU A 75 12.31 34.36 14.70
N TYR A 76 11.30 35.14 14.36
CA TYR A 76 11.39 36.19 13.35
C TYR A 76 10.99 37.53 13.95
N LYS A 77 11.56 38.63 13.42
CA LYS A 77 11.15 39.97 13.80
C LYS A 77 9.82 40.33 13.16
N MET A 78 8.84 40.71 13.96
CA MET A 78 7.62 41.35 13.46
C MET A 78 7.90 42.81 13.12
N SER A 79 7.05 43.45 12.30
CA SER A 79 7.11 44.87 11.95
C SER A 79 7.12 45.80 13.19
N ASP A 80 6.52 45.35 14.29
CA ASP A 80 6.47 46.09 15.56
C ASP A 80 7.69 45.87 16.48
N GLY A 81 8.76 45.25 15.97
CA GLY A 81 9.98 44.97 16.74
C GLY A 81 9.90 43.78 17.69
N ASN A 82 8.71 43.15 17.86
CA ASN A 82 8.51 41.98 18.69
C ASN A 82 9.02 40.73 17.98
N LYS A 83 9.52 39.76 18.76
CA LYS A 83 9.92 38.43 18.25
C LYS A 83 8.72 37.50 18.37
N ALA A 84 8.38 36.83 17.27
CA ALA A 84 7.33 35.81 17.24
C ALA A 84 7.89 34.46 16.78
N VAL A 85 7.24 33.39 17.22
CA VAL A 85 7.61 32.03 16.81
C VAL A 85 7.06 31.75 15.41
N ARG A 86 7.92 31.32 14.49
CA ARG A 86 7.51 30.90 13.16
C ARG A 86 6.71 29.61 13.26
N LYS A 87 5.51 29.60 12.71
CA LYS A 87 4.70 28.38 12.55
C LYS A 87 5.01 27.72 11.21
N LYS A 88 5.06 26.41 11.18
CA LYS A 88 5.22 25.64 9.94
C LYS A 88 3.94 25.72 9.12
N GLN A 89 4.10 25.91 7.80
CA GLN A 89 2.98 25.85 6.87
C GLN A 89 2.46 24.41 6.72
N PRO A 90 1.16 24.21 6.40
CA PRO A 90 0.62 22.89 6.15
C PRO A 90 1.32 22.24 4.95
N PRO A 91 1.50 20.90 4.95
CA PRO A 91 2.20 20.21 3.88
C PRO A 91 1.44 20.30 2.55
N ILE A 92 2.19 20.43 1.46
CA ILE A 92 1.68 20.46 0.09
C ILE A 92 1.79 19.04 -0.49
N ARG A 93 0.67 18.47 -0.91
CA ARG A 93 0.61 17.12 -1.47
C ARG A 93 0.54 17.16 -2.99
N HIS A 94 1.41 16.39 -3.64
CA HIS A 94 1.46 16.22 -5.09
C HIS A 94 1.31 14.75 -5.46
N PRO A 95 0.43 14.39 -6.41
CA PRO A 95 0.36 13.04 -6.92
C PRO A 95 1.63 12.71 -7.73
N LEU A 96 2.17 11.52 -7.50
CA LEU A 96 3.30 10.97 -8.24
C LEU A 96 2.84 9.75 -9.02
N ALA A 97 2.39 9.99 -10.26
CA ALA A 97 1.98 8.90 -11.13
C ALA A 97 3.20 8.10 -11.63
N LEU A 98 3.24 6.81 -11.31
CA LEU A 98 4.30 5.87 -11.65
C LEU A 98 3.79 4.83 -12.65
N THR A 99 4.59 4.52 -13.65
CA THR A 99 4.34 3.38 -14.54
C THR A 99 4.70 2.07 -13.84
N LEU A 100 4.09 0.96 -14.23
CA LEU A 100 4.44 -0.37 -13.67
C LEU A 100 5.92 -0.70 -13.89
N HIS A 101 6.51 -0.23 -14.99
CA HIS A 101 7.94 -0.38 -15.28
C HIS A 101 8.81 0.40 -14.27
N GLU A 102 8.46 1.65 -13.95
CA GLU A 102 9.17 2.46 -12.93
C GLU A 102 9.06 1.83 -11.54
N ILE A 103 7.93 1.21 -11.23
CA ILE A 103 7.72 0.52 -9.95
C ILE A 103 8.49 -0.81 -9.90
N TYR A 104 8.58 -1.51 -11.03
CA TYR A 104 9.26 -2.81 -11.12
C TYR A 104 10.77 -2.68 -10.94
N PHE A 105 11.40 -1.77 -11.67
CA PHE A 105 12.84 -1.57 -11.60
C PHE A 105 13.29 -0.61 -10.52
N GLY A 106 12.38 0.25 -10.05
CA GLY A 106 12.75 1.35 -9.20
C GLY A 106 13.57 2.41 -9.93
N GLY A 107 14.19 3.29 -9.16
CA GLY A 107 15.07 4.32 -9.72
C GLY A 107 14.87 5.68 -9.10
N VAL A 108 15.16 6.75 -9.84
CA VAL A 108 15.00 8.13 -9.38
C VAL A 108 14.17 8.90 -10.39
N LYS A 109 13.00 9.39 -9.95
CA LYS A 109 12.15 10.26 -10.76
C LYS A 109 12.40 11.71 -10.42
N LYS A 110 12.67 12.52 -11.43
CA LYS A 110 12.92 13.96 -11.26
C LYS A 110 11.59 14.71 -11.37
N MET A 111 11.22 15.40 -10.28
CA MET A 111 10.02 16.22 -10.22
C MET A 111 10.39 17.68 -10.16
N LYS A 112 9.85 18.48 -11.07
CA LYS A 112 10.05 19.92 -11.14
C LYS A 112 8.98 20.60 -10.30
N ILE A 113 9.40 21.41 -9.35
CA ILE A 113 8.53 22.23 -8.51
C ILE A 113 8.85 23.70 -8.72
N HIS A 114 7.84 24.54 -8.58
CA HIS A 114 7.98 25.99 -8.54
C HIS A 114 7.78 26.44 -7.11
N ARG A 115 8.71 27.23 -6.57
CA ARG A 115 8.61 27.76 -5.23
C ARG A 115 9.09 29.20 -5.14
N LEU A 116 8.53 29.94 -4.21
CA LEU A 116 9.01 31.27 -3.85
C LEU A 116 10.28 31.16 -3.01
N VAL A 117 11.33 31.84 -3.43
CA VAL A 117 12.63 31.86 -2.73
C VAL A 117 13.01 33.32 -2.50
N PHE A 118 13.61 33.60 -1.34
CA PHE A 118 14.15 34.93 -1.07
C PHE A 118 15.31 35.24 -2.01
N VAL A 119 15.29 36.44 -2.57
CA VAL A 119 16.37 36.97 -3.45
C VAL A 119 17.37 37.80 -2.64
N ASN A 120 16.90 38.49 -1.59
CA ASN A 120 17.71 39.40 -0.76
C ASN A 120 17.97 38.78 0.61
N GLU A 121 19.14 39.08 1.17
CA GLU A 121 19.52 38.70 2.55
C GLU A 121 18.51 39.24 3.60
N GLU A 122 17.88 40.37 3.31
CA GLU A 122 16.88 41.02 4.17
C GLU A 122 15.51 40.31 4.13
N GLN A 123 15.35 39.23 3.33
CA GLN A 123 14.11 38.46 3.19
C GLN A 123 12.86 39.29 2.81
N SER A 124 13.07 40.44 2.13
CA SER A 124 12.03 41.39 1.78
C SER A 124 11.37 41.10 0.42
N ARG A 125 12.09 40.45 -0.47
CA ARG A 125 11.62 40.15 -1.84
C ARG A 125 11.76 38.67 -2.17
N THR A 126 10.68 38.08 -2.70
CA THR A 126 10.65 36.69 -3.16
C THR A 126 10.49 36.62 -4.67
N GLU A 127 11.13 35.65 -5.29
CA GLU A 127 10.95 35.30 -6.71
C GLU A 127 10.62 33.83 -6.86
N VAL A 128 9.86 33.50 -7.91
CA VAL A 128 9.55 32.11 -8.26
C VAL A 128 10.80 31.47 -8.86
N LYS A 129 11.32 30.44 -8.20
CA LYS A 129 12.42 29.63 -8.72
C LYS A 129 11.97 28.19 -8.94
N GLU A 130 12.48 27.61 -10.02
CA GLU A 130 12.30 26.20 -10.30
C GLU A 130 13.34 25.39 -9.53
N LYS A 131 12.87 24.31 -8.89
CA LYS A 131 13.76 23.33 -8.27
C LYS A 131 13.38 21.93 -8.75
N ILE A 132 14.39 21.12 -9.04
CA ILE A 132 14.20 19.72 -9.39
C ILE A 132 14.44 18.89 -8.13
N LEU A 133 13.41 18.17 -7.68
CA LEU A 133 13.51 17.21 -6.61
C LEU A 133 13.71 15.81 -7.19
N SER A 134 14.71 15.11 -6.69
CA SER A 134 15.00 13.73 -7.07
C SER A 134 14.27 12.80 -6.11
N VAL A 135 13.19 12.18 -6.59
CA VAL A 135 12.34 11.29 -5.81
C VAL A 135 12.84 9.86 -5.97
N PRO A 136 13.38 9.22 -4.93
CA PRO A 136 13.81 7.83 -4.98
C PRO A 136 12.61 6.91 -5.00
N ILE A 137 12.52 6.04 -6.00
CA ILE A 137 11.48 5.02 -6.14
C ILE A 137 12.11 3.67 -5.82
N LYS A 138 11.65 3.03 -4.77
CA LYS A 138 12.08 1.67 -4.44
C LYS A 138 11.30 0.65 -5.27
N PRO A 139 11.95 -0.45 -5.74
CA PRO A 139 11.23 -1.52 -6.42
C PRO A 139 10.07 -2.04 -5.57
N GLY A 140 8.91 -2.23 -6.18
CA GLY A 140 7.72 -2.72 -5.49
C GLY A 140 7.00 -1.70 -4.61
N ILE A 141 7.35 -0.41 -4.67
CA ILE A 141 6.69 0.64 -3.88
C ILE A 141 5.15 0.55 -4.05
N ARG A 142 4.43 0.64 -2.92
CA ARG A 142 2.96 0.54 -2.92
C ARG A 142 2.30 1.86 -3.31
N PRO A 143 1.12 1.83 -3.92
CA PRO A 143 0.33 3.03 -4.12
C PRO A 143 -0.01 3.69 -2.77
N ASN A 144 -0.28 4.99 -2.78
CA ASN A 144 -0.52 5.82 -1.60
C ASN A 144 0.66 5.89 -0.60
N THR A 145 1.89 5.59 -1.04
CA THR A 145 3.08 5.80 -0.22
C THR A 145 3.47 7.27 -0.25
N GLU A 146 3.66 7.87 0.92
CA GLU A 146 4.07 9.26 1.06
C GLU A 146 5.61 9.37 1.09
N ILE A 147 6.16 10.21 0.20
CA ILE A 147 7.59 10.55 0.16
C ILE A 147 7.72 12.03 0.52
N VAL A 148 8.29 12.31 1.69
CA VAL A 148 8.33 13.64 2.28
C VAL A 148 9.65 14.34 1.96
N PHE A 149 9.57 15.55 1.43
CA PHE A 149 10.68 16.48 1.28
C PHE A 149 10.47 17.65 2.24
N PRO A 150 11.24 17.71 3.34
CA PRO A 150 11.04 18.73 4.37
C PRO A 150 11.43 20.11 3.88
N GLU A 151 10.61 21.12 4.20
CA GLU A 151 10.87 22.54 3.99
C GLU A 151 11.15 22.96 2.54
N GLU A 152 10.64 22.20 1.57
CA GLU A 152 10.82 22.49 0.14
C GLU A 152 9.71 23.35 -0.47
N GLY A 153 8.75 23.80 0.34
CA GLY A 153 7.70 24.74 -0.08
C GLY A 153 8.17 26.18 -0.19
N ASP A 154 7.19 27.09 -0.28
CA ASP A 154 7.40 28.52 -0.42
C ASP A 154 8.07 29.14 0.82
N GLN A 155 9.08 29.94 0.59
CA GLN A 155 9.75 30.68 1.66
C GLN A 155 8.95 31.95 2.03
N ASN A 156 8.69 32.12 3.32
CA ASN A 156 7.99 33.27 3.87
C ASN A 156 8.69 33.72 5.16
N PRO A 157 8.86 35.07 5.41
CA PRO A 157 9.49 35.54 6.62
C PRO A 157 8.82 35.11 7.91
N ALA A 158 7.47 34.98 7.88
CA ALA A 158 6.67 34.72 9.06
C ALA A 158 6.45 33.21 9.34
N HIS A 159 6.74 32.35 8.37
CA HIS A 159 6.45 30.91 8.47
C HIS A 159 7.67 30.07 8.11
N ILE A 160 7.72 28.87 8.68
CA ILE A 160 8.63 27.82 8.21
C ILE A 160 8.02 27.25 6.93
N PRO A 161 8.81 27.02 5.85
CA PRO A 161 8.31 26.47 4.61
C PRO A 161 7.55 25.16 4.80
N ALA A 162 6.55 24.94 3.97
CA ALA A 162 5.79 23.68 3.96
C ALA A 162 6.68 22.51 3.54
N ASP A 163 6.33 21.31 4.00
CA ASP A 163 6.87 20.08 3.42
C ASP A 163 6.16 19.80 2.10
N ILE A 164 6.89 19.28 1.13
CA ILE A 164 6.32 18.73 -0.09
C ILE A 164 6.23 17.23 0.09
N ILE A 165 5.02 16.70 -0.08
CA ILE A 165 4.75 15.27 0.04
C ILE A 165 4.33 14.76 -1.33
N PHE A 166 5.09 13.82 -1.89
CA PHE A 166 4.69 13.10 -3.08
C PHE A 166 3.94 11.83 -2.67
N ILE A 167 2.73 11.65 -3.21
CA ILE A 167 1.90 10.46 -2.98
C ILE A 167 1.95 9.61 -4.24
N THR A 168 2.41 8.37 -4.12
CA THR A 168 2.53 7.45 -5.26
C THR A 168 1.17 6.99 -5.74
N GLU A 169 0.98 7.00 -7.06
CA GLU A 169 -0.22 6.49 -7.74
C GLU A 169 0.20 5.61 -8.91
N ASP A 170 -0.46 4.46 -9.07
CA ASP A 170 -0.19 3.57 -10.17
C ASP A 170 -0.83 4.11 -11.46
N ARG A 171 -0.03 4.20 -12.52
CA ARG A 171 -0.52 4.57 -13.85
C ARG A 171 -1.15 3.35 -14.51
N PRO A 172 -2.33 3.49 -15.15
CA PRO A 172 -2.92 2.40 -15.92
C PRO A 172 -1.92 1.86 -16.96
N HIS A 173 -1.87 0.55 -17.10
CA HIS A 173 -1.06 -0.14 -18.11
C HIS A 173 -1.97 -0.85 -19.11
N GLU A 174 -1.55 -0.93 -20.38
CA GLU A 174 -2.38 -1.47 -21.46
C GLU A 174 -2.74 -2.95 -21.28
N VAL A 175 -1.84 -3.74 -20.68
CA VAL A 175 -1.98 -5.21 -20.58
C VAL A 175 -2.19 -5.66 -19.14
N PHE A 176 -1.52 -5.03 -18.18
CA PHE A 176 -1.46 -5.48 -16.81
C PHE A 176 -2.22 -4.54 -15.86
N THR A 177 -2.92 -5.13 -14.92
CA THR A 177 -3.49 -4.45 -13.74
C THR A 177 -2.78 -4.97 -12.50
N ARG A 178 -2.36 -4.08 -11.63
CA ARG A 178 -1.69 -4.46 -10.39
C ARG A 178 -2.74 -4.71 -9.30
N GLU A 179 -2.66 -5.88 -8.67
CA GLU A 179 -3.44 -6.24 -7.48
C GLU A 179 -2.48 -6.56 -6.32
N GLY A 180 -2.11 -5.54 -5.53
CA GLY A 180 -1.10 -5.68 -4.48
C GLY A 180 0.31 -5.89 -5.03
N ASP A 181 0.88 -7.06 -4.79
CA ASP A 181 2.19 -7.46 -5.31
C ASP A 181 2.05 -8.38 -6.54
N ASP A 182 0.81 -8.76 -6.91
CA ASP A 182 0.52 -9.56 -8.09
C ASP A 182 0.17 -8.69 -9.30
N LEU A 183 0.33 -9.28 -10.48
CA LEU A 183 -0.07 -8.71 -11.76
C LEU A 183 -1.21 -9.53 -12.34
N VAL A 184 -2.26 -8.87 -12.79
CA VAL A 184 -3.39 -9.50 -13.46
C VAL A 184 -3.41 -9.08 -14.91
N MET A 185 -3.57 -10.03 -15.83
CA MET A 185 -3.81 -9.77 -17.24
C MET A 185 -5.00 -10.57 -17.76
N ILE A 186 -5.64 -10.05 -18.79
CA ILE A 186 -6.71 -10.76 -19.50
C ILE A 186 -6.19 -11.22 -20.84
N ALA A 187 -6.22 -12.54 -21.08
CA ALA A 187 -5.88 -13.15 -22.34
C ALA A 187 -7.14 -13.51 -23.11
N ASN A 188 -7.26 -13.06 -24.35
CA ASN A 188 -8.34 -13.49 -25.25
C ASN A 188 -7.95 -14.82 -25.89
N ILE A 189 -8.80 -15.82 -25.75
CA ILE A 189 -8.65 -17.14 -26.37
C ILE A 189 -9.95 -17.53 -27.08
N THR A 190 -9.85 -18.33 -28.12
CA THR A 190 -11.04 -18.87 -28.78
C THR A 190 -11.64 -20.01 -27.98
N LEU A 191 -12.92 -20.30 -28.23
CA LEU A 191 -13.58 -21.48 -27.62
C LEU A 191 -12.86 -22.80 -27.95
N GLU A 192 -12.29 -22.92 -29.13
CA GLU A 192 -11.50 -24.08 -29.55
C GLU A 192 -10.26 -24.23 -28.64
N GLU A 193 -9.49 -23.17 -28.48
CA GLU A 193 -8.30 -23.13 -27.61
C GLU A 193 -8.66 -23.41 -26.14
N ALA A 194 -9.78 -22.88 -25.68
CA ALA A 194 -10.26 -23.11 -24.31
C ALA A 194 -10.61 -24.58 -24.04
N LEU A 195 -11.08 -25.33 -25.06
CA LEU A 195 -11.47 -26.72 -24.93
C LEU A 195 -10.34 -27.71 -25.21
N LEU A 196 -9.49 -27.40 -26.17
CA LEU A 196 -8.43 -28.29 -26.64
C LEU A 196 -7.08 -28.03 -25.99
N GLY A 197 -6.95 -26.89 -25.31
CA GLY A 197 -5.69 -26.42 -24.78
C GLY A 197 -4.93 -25.54 -25.79
N THR A 198 -4.07 -24.68 -25.28
CA THR A 198 -3.26 -23.76 -26.07
C THR A 198 -2.03 -23.32 -25.29
N THR A 199 -1.15 -22.55 -25.93
CA THR A 199 -0.03 -21.92 -25.24
C THR A 199 -0.13 -20.42 -25.38
N VAL A 200 -0.33 -19.74 -24.26
CA VAL A 200 -0.38 -18.28 -24.23
C VAL A 200 1.02 -17.70 -24.12
N THR A 201 1.36 -16.78 -25.01
CA THR A 201 2.63 -16.08 -25.00
C THR A 201 2.43 -14.71 -24.33
N VAL A 202 3.18 -14.47 -23.26
CA VAL A 202 3.09 -13.24 -22.47
C VAL A 202 4.42 -12.50 -22.51
N LYS A 203 4.38 -11.21 -22.84
CA LYS A 203 5.53 -10.30 -22.66
C LYS A 203 5.45 -9.72 -21.26
N THR A 204 6.41 -10.06 -20.41
CA THR A 204 6.50 -9.55 -19.04
C THR A 204 6.93 -8.08 -18.98
N ILE A 205 6.84 -7.45 -17.82
CA ILE A 205 7.24 -6.03 -17.63
C ILE A 205 8.74 -5.83 -17.87
N ASP A 206 9.55 -6.85 -17.58
CA ASP A 206 11.00 -6.85 -17.83
C ASP A 206 11.38 -7.25 -19.28
N HIS A 207 10.42 -7.20 -20.19
CA HIS A 207 10.57 -7.46 -21.63
C HIS A 207 10.96 -8.89 -22.00
N ARG A 208 10.91 -9.85 -21.05
CA ARG A 208 11.05 -11.27 -21.36
C ARG A 208 9.76 -11.79 -21.99
N THR A 209 9.88 -12.85 -22.74
CA THR A 209 8.74 -13.56 -23.31
C THR A 209 8.61 -14.91 -22.61
N ILE A 210 7.49 -15.15 -21.95
CA ILE A 210 7.17 -16.42 -21.32
C ILE A 210 6.06 -17.13 -22.11
N ARG A 211 6.14 -18.44 -22.19
CA ARG A 211 5.11 -19.30 -22.79
C ARG A 211 4.42 -20.08 -21.69
N VAL A 212 3.13 -19.90 -21.56
CA VAL A 212 2.31 -20.53 -20.51
C VAL A 212 1.41 -21.55 -21.18
N PRO A 213 1.70 -22.86 -21.05
CA PRO A 213 0.84 -23.90 -21.58
C PRO A 213 -0.45 -24.01 -20.78
N LEU A 214 -1.57 -24.14 -21.47
CA LEU A 214 -2.89 -24.42 -20.93
C LEU A 214 -3.28 -25.80 -21.38
N THR A 215 -3.23 -26.77 -20.48
CA THR A 215 -3.55 -28.18 -20.75
C THR A 215 -4.95 -28.54 -20.28
N ASP A 216 -5.47 -27.78 -19.33
CA ASP A 216 -6.80 -27.97 -18.76
C ASP A 216 -7.86 -27.26 -19.60
N VAL A 217 -9.11 -27.70 -19.44
CA VAL A 217 -10.27 -27.01 -20.03
C VAL A 217 -10.45 -25.67 -19.31
N VAL A 218 -10.30 -24.59 -20.05
CA VAL A 218 -10.43 -23.23 -19.53
C VAL A 218 -11.89 -22.84 -19.44
N SER A 219 -12.39 -22.62 -18.22
CA SER A 219 -13.69 -22.03 -17.97
C SER A 219 -13.59 -20.51 -17.80
N PRO A 220 -14.70 -19.74 -17.89
CA PRO A 220 -14.67 -18.29 -17.67
C PRO A 220 -14.17 -17.86 -16.27
N ALA A 221 -14.23 -18.75 -15.29
CA ALA A 221 -13.73 -18.51 -13.94
C ALA A 221 -12.33 -19.11 -13.70
N TYR A 222 -11.71 -19.69 -14.73
CA TYR A 222 -10.38 -20.27 -14.61
C TYR A 222 -9.32 -19.16 -14.59
N GLU A 223 -8.40 -19.27 -13.64
CA GLU A 223 -7.25 -18.39 -13.51
C GLU A 223 -5.97 -19.23 -13.54
N LYS A 224 -5.02 -18.83 -14.37
CA LYS A 224 -3.69 -19.44 -14.40
C LYS A 224 -2.72 -18.56 -13.64
N VAL A 225 -2.12 -19.11 -12.60
CA VAL A 225 -1.11 -18.42 -11.79
C VAL A 225 0.27 -18.82 -12.25
N VAL A 226 1.10 -17.84 -12.53
CA VAL A 226 2.52 -17.99 -12.87
C VAL A 226 3.34 -17.39 -11.73
N GLU A 227 3.98 -18.26 -10.95
CA GLU A 227 4.70 -17.87 -9.75
C GLU A 227 5.96 -17.04 -10.07
N GLY A 228 6.21 -15.99 -9.28
CA GLY A 228 7.40 -15.16 -9.38
C GLY A 228 7.48 -14.25 -10.61
N GLU A 229 6.37 -14.07 -11.35
CA GLU A 229 6.30 -13.19 -12.53
C GLU A 229 5.43 -11.93 -12.26
N GLY A 230 5.13 -11.64 -10.99
CA GLY A 230 4.44 -10.44 -10.53
C GLY A 230 5.37 -9.26 -10.26
N MET A 231 4.91 -8.34 -9.41
CA MET A 231 5.70 -7.16 -8.99
C MET A 231 6.71 -7.54 -7.90
N PRO A 232 7.85 -6.84 -7.80
CA PRO A 232 8.77 -7.02 -6.68
C PRO A 232 8.10 -6.71 -5.34
N ILE A 233 8.41 -7.50 -4.32
CA ILE A 233 7.93 -7.29 -2.96
C ILE A 233 8.91 -6.35 -2.25
N LEU A 234 8.41 -5.18 -1.80
CA LEU A 234 9.24 -4.08 -1.28
C LEU A 234 10.20 -4.51 -0.14
N GLU A 235 9.74 -5.39 0.75
CA GLU A 235 10.49 -5.78 1.95
C GLU A 235 11.29 -7.08 1.77
N GLN A 236 11.05 -7.82 0.68
CA GLN A 236 11.61 -9.14 0.42
C GLN A 236 12.31 -9.21 -0.96
N TYR A 237 12.86 -8.09 -1.43
CA TYR A 237 13.62 -8.09 -2.68
C TYR A 237 14.78 -9.10 -2.62
N PRO A 238 14.95 -10.02 -3.60
CA PRO A 238 14.41 -10.00 -4.97
C PRO A 238 13.11 -10.76 -5.20
N ASP A 239 12.39 -11.19 -4.17
CA ASP A 239 11.16 -11.93 -4.32
C ASP A 239 10.07 -11.11 -5.02
N LYS A 240 9.24 -11.80 -5.80
CA LYS A 240 8.18 -11.21 -6.60
C LYS A 240 6.86 -11.90 -6.32
N GLY A 241 5.77 -11.18 -6.49
CA GLY A 241 4.43 -11.75 -6.52
C GLY A 241 4.20 -12.60 -7.77
N ASN A 242 2.96 -12.92 -8.04
CA ASN A 242 2.55 -13.81 -9.10
C ASN A 242 1.94 -13.05 -10.29
N LEU A 243 1.98 -13.67 -11.46
CA LEU A 243 1.19 -13.22 -12.60
C LEU A 243 -0.07 -14.09 -12.69
N ILE A 244 -1.22 -13.46 -12.61
CA ILE A 244 -2.54 -14.10 -12.71
C ILE A 244 -3.10 -13.82 -14.10
N ILE A 245 -3.33 -14.86 -14.87
CA ILE A 245 -3.90 -14.77 -16.21
C ILE A 245 -5.37 -15.17 -16.13
N ARG A 246 -6.25 -14.21 -16.40
CA ARG A 246 -7.69 -14.42 -16.58
C ARG A 246 -8.01 -14.54 -18.05
N PHE A 247 -9.01 -15.32 -18.39
CA PHE A 247 -9.32 -15.63 -19.77
C PHE A 247 -10.66 -15.04 -20.19
N ASN A 248 -10.64 -14.38 -21.35
CA ASN A 248 -11.84 -13.98 -22.05
C ASN A 248 -12.04 -14.93 -23.25
N ILE A 249 -13.08 -15.76 -23.20
CA ILE A 249 -13.32 -16.77 -24.22
C ILE A 249 -14.21 -16.20 -25.31
N GLU A 250 -13.66 -16.14 -26.53
CA GLU A 250 -14.36 -15.68 -27.70
C GLU A 250 -15.14 -16.83 -28.34
N PHE A 251 -16.46 -16.69 -28.40
CA PHE A 251 -17.34 -17.65 -29.04
C PHE A 251 -17.49 -17.33 -30.53
N PRO A 252 -17.50 -18.37 -31.40
CA PRO A 252 -17.75 -18.16 -32.81
C PRO A 252 -19.17 -17.64 -33.05
N SER A 253 -19.31 -16.59 -33.86
CA SER A 253 -20.60 -16.00 -34.21
C SER A 253 -21.52 -16.93 -35.01
N TYR A 254 -20.93 -17.85 -35.76
CA TYR A 254 -21.66 -18.83 -36.57
C TYR A 254 -20.97 -20.19 -36.59
N LEU A 255 -21.75 -21.23 -36.52
CA LEU A 255 -21.34 -22.65 -36.66
C LEU A 255 -22.20 -23.37 -37.68
N PRO A 256 -21.59 -23.93 -38.77
CA PRO A 256 -22.29 -24.77 -39.73
C PRO A 256 -22.94 -26.01 -39.09
N LYS A 257 -23.97 -26.58 -39.74
CA LYS A 257 -24.66 -27.78 -39.23
C LYS A 257 -23.69 -28.96 -39.03
N SER A 258 -22.79 -29.19 -39.99
CA SER A 258 -21.79 -30.27 -39.93
C SER A 258 -20.88 -30.12 -38.68
N SER A 259 -20.42 -28.92 -38.40
CA SER A 259 -19.58 -28.65 -37.21
C SER A 259 -20.35 -28.87 -35.91
N LYS A 260 -21.65 -28.50 -35.84
CA LYS A 260 -22.50 -28.76 -34.68
C LYS A 260 -22.67 -30.24 -34.41
N GLU A 261 -22.82 -31.04 -35.48
CA GLU A 261 -22.93 -32.50 -35.37
C GLU A 261 -21.65 -33.17 -34.87
N MET A 262 -20.48 -32.68 -35.35
CA MET A 262 -19.19 -33.17 -34.89
C MET A 262 -18.92 -32.80 -33.41
N LEU A 263 -19.22 -31.57 -33.01
CA LEU A 263 -19.12 -31.16 -31.61
C LEU A 263 -20.04 -31.99 -30.71
N LYS A 264 -21.28 -32.23 -31.14
CA LYS A 264 -22.21 -33.09 -30.42
C LYS A 264 -21.68 -34.51 -30.22
N LYS A 265 -21.04 -35.10 -31.25
CA LYS A 265 -20.38 -36.39 -31.16
C LYS A 265 -19.22 -36.37 -30.19
N GLY A 266 -18.36 -35.33 -30.27
CA GLY A 266 -17.22 -35.13 -29.37
C GLY A 266 -17.64 -35.04 -27.90
N PHE A 267 -18.63 -34.22 -27.57
CA PHE A 267 -19.17 -34.15 -26.21
C PHE A 267 -19.86 -35.43 -25.72
N HIS A 268 -20.44 -36.19 -26.64
CA HIS A 268 -21.02 -37.47 -26.27
C HIS A 268 -19.96 -38.51 -25.91
N LEU A 269 -18.84 -38.54 -26.67
CA LEU A 269 -17.71 -39.39 -26.37
C LEU A 269 -17.02 -39.00 -25.06
N ALA A 270 -16.90 -37.72 -24.76
CA ALA A 270 -16.34 -37.20 -23.51
C ALA A 270 -17.19 -37.67 -22.28
N LYS A 271 -18.51 -37.76 -22.40
CA LYS A 271 -19.37 -38.26 -21.34
C LYS A 271 -19.19 -39.79 -21.08
N ILE A 272 -18.85 -40.54 -22.10
CA ILE A 272 -18.63 -41.99 -21.99
C ILE A 272 -17.25 -42.30 -21.41
N GLY A 273 -16.21 -41.48 -21.76
CA GLY A 273 -14.82 -41.67 -21.28
C GLY A 273 -14.56 -41.21 -19.84
N GLY A 274 -15.48 -40.44 -19.26
CA GLY A 274 -15.27 -39.75 -17.99
C GLY A 274 -15.34 -40.59 -16.70
N THR A 275 -15.49 -41.90 -16.76
CA THR A 275 -15.71 -42.71 -15.55
C THR A 275 -14.52 -43.58 -15.11
N SER A 276 -13.40 -43.65 -15.83
CA SER A 276 -12.36 -44.60 -15.43
C SER A 276 -10.93 -44.11 -15.18
N ASN A 277 -10.51 -42.88 -15.51
CA ASN A 277 -9.10 -42.52 -15.35
C ASN A 277 -8.80 -41.06 -14.95
N GLN A 278 -9.66 -40.42 -14.20
CA GLN A 278 -9.44 -39.01 -13.80
C GLN A 278 -8.16 -38.81 -12.96
N HIS A 279 -7.79 -39.75 -12.09
CA HIS A 279 -6.62 -39.60 -11.22
C HIS A 279 -5.25 -39.78 -11.95
N GLU A 280 -5.16 -40.62 -12.96
CA GLU A 280 -3.93 -40.84 -13.70
C GLU A 280 -3.63 -39.73 -14.72
N VAL A 281 -4.68 -39.16 -15.29
CA VAL A 281 -4.60 -38.04 -16.23
C VAL A 281 -4.19 -36.72 -15.49
N ILE A 282 -4.75 -36.47 -14.32
CA ILE A 282 -4.41 -35.28 -13.48
C ILE A 282 -2.94 -35.32 -13.10
N ASN A 283 -2.39 -36.45 -12.66
CA ASN A 283 -0.99 -36.57 -12.28
C ASN A 283 -0.01 -36.41 -13.47
N LYS A 284 -0.39 -36.78 -14.68
CA LYS A 284 0.41 -36.54 -15.89
C LYS A 284 0.34 -35.07 -16.35
N LEU A 285 -0.80 -34.40 -16.17
CA LEU A 285 -1.02 -33.00 -16.54
C LEU A 285 -0.25 -32.03 -15.62
N VAL A 286 -0.18 -32.32 -14.32
CA VAL A 286 0.61 -31.53 -13.35
C VAL A 286 2.12 -31.53 -13.70
N LEU A 287 2.63 -32.61 -14.29
CA LEU A 287 4.04 -32.70 -14.72
C LEU A 287 4.32 -31.95 -16.05
N ALA A 288 3.30 -31.74 -16.90
CA ALA A 288 3.44 -31.01 -18.18
C ALA A 288 3.31 -29.50 -18.04
N ASP A 289 2.89 -28.99 -16.87
CA ASP A 289 2.63 -27.58 -16.60
C ASP A 289 3.91 -26.78 -16.25
N LYS A 290 5.08 -27.28 -16.66
CA LYS A 290 6.34 -26.53 -16.49
C LYS A 290 6.37 -25.34 -17.44
N ILE A 291 6.50 -24.17 -16.88
CA ILE A 291 6.75 -22.92 -17.62
C ILE A 291 8.09 -23.05 -18.33
N LEU A 292 8.05 -23.07 -19.65
CA LEU A 292 9.26 -23.04 -20.48
C LEU A 292 9.73 -21.58 -20.54
N ARG A 293 10.76 -21.27 -19.78
CA ARG A 293 11.50 -20.00 -19.94
C ARG A 293 12.38 -20.15 -21.17
N VAL A 294 12.13 -19.34 -22.19
CA VAL A 294 12.98 -19.31 -23.38
C VAL A 294 14.10 -18.31 -23.11
N ASP A 295 15.33 -18.78 -23.05
CA ASP A 295 16.50 -17.92 -23.03
C ASP A 295 16.55 -17.09 -24.32
N PRO A 296 16.81 -15.77 -24.25
CA PRO A 296 16.82 -14.90 -25.43
C PRO A 296 17.90 -15.26 -26.46
N ASP A 297 18.89 -16.08 -26.08
CA ASP A 297 19.99 -16.50 -26.97
C ASP A 297 19.78 -17.85 -27.69
N GLU A 298 18.69 -18.55 -27.36
CA GLU A 298 18.40 -19.83 -28.03
C GLU A 298 17.77 -19.58 -29.40
N ARG A 299 18.62 -19.60 -30.47
CA ARG A 299 18.17 -19.56 -31.87
C ARG A 299 17.35 -20.81 -32.13
N LEU A 300 16.09 -20.64 -32.45
CA LEU A 300 15.24 -21.73 -32.93
C LEU A 300 15.92 -22.42 -34.14
N PRO A 301 15.98 -23.76 -34.17
CA PRO A 301 16.44 -24.47 -35.39
C PRO A 301 15.54 -24.08 -36.55
N PRO A 302 16.10 -23.94 -37.77
CA PRO A 302 15.32 -23.64 -38.98
C PRO A 302 14.25 -24.71 -39.17
N PHE A 303 13.04 -24.27 -39.46
CA PHE A 303 11.97 -25.16 -39.89
C PHE A 303 12.37 -25.74 -41.24
N ASP A 304 12.66 -27.05 -41.33
CA ASP A 304 12.71 -27.76 -42.57
C ASP A 304 11.29 -27.93 -43.12
N TYR A 305 11.09 -27.44 -44.36
CA TYR A 305 9.84 -27.55 -45.10
C TYR A 305 9.66 -28.96 -45.66
#